data_e4b52eb132d826d5c71e6e74db568d40
#
_entry.id   e4b52eb132d826d5c71e6e74db568d40
#
_cell.length_a   1.000
_cell.length_b   1.000
_cell.length_c   1.000
_cell.angle_alpha   90.00
_cell.angle_beta   90.00
_cell.angle_gamma   90.00
#
_symmetry.space_group_name_H-M   'P 1'
#
loop_
_entity.id
_entity.type
_entity.pdbx_description
1 polymer ?
#
loop_
_entity_poly.entity_id
_entity_poly.type
_entity_poly.pdbx_seq_one_letter_code
_entity_poly.pdbx_strand_id
1 'polypeptide(L)'
;PVSDARTIRVLDAFTSGGAQQQGQRLWRTLQAENEFQFTARRHHMTLGTSIEGSNYHGDERTNFGGTFTFASLDSYEAGQPETFVQRLGDPSYAFSVLRYSSFVQDDYRVRRSLMINLGLRHEFQTYFSDRVNLSPRLGASWTPSSRVRTTLRASMGVVHTPMSAGVYLQTLLLDGRR
;
A
#
# COMPACT_ATOMS: atom_id res chain seq x y z
N PRO A 1 -8.60 -26.46 13.04
CA PRO A 1 -7.39 -27.26 13.14
C PRO A 1 -6.49 -26.86 11.98
N VAL A 2 -5.26 -26.41 12.29
CA VAL A 2 -4.25 -26.17 11.26
C VAL A 2 -3.94 -27.54 10.67
N SER A 3 -4.12 -27.69 9.37
CA SER A 3 -3.65 -28.91 8.72
C SER A 3 -2.12 -28.92 8.77
N ASP A 4 -1.54 -29.85 9.52
CA ASP A 4 -0.11 -30.17 9.46
C ASP A 4 0.24 -30.89 8.15
N ALA A 5 -0.68 -30.89 7.20
CA ALA A 5 -0.51 -31.51 5.90
C ALA A 5 0.61 -30.80 5.13
N ARG A 6 1.62 -31.58 4.76
CA ARG A 6 2.72 -31.13 3.92
C ARG A 6 2.22 -30.88 2.50
N THR A 7 2.86 -29.97 1.79
CA THR A 7 2.68 -29.79 0.36
C THR A 7 3.76 -30.56 -0.39
N ILE A 8 3.35 -31.27 -1.41
CA ILE A 8 4.22 -31.93 -2.39
C ILE A 8 4.07 -31.20 -3.71
N ARG A 9 5.16 -30.71 -4.24
CA ARG A 9 5.24 -30.05 -5.54
C ARG A 9 6.20 -30.82 -6.43
N VAL A 10 5.67 -31.34 -7.52
CA VAL A 10 6.46 -31.97 -8.58
C VAL A 10 6.47 -31.01 -9.76
N LEU A 11 7.67 -30.55 -10.18
CA LEU A 11 7.80 -29.57 -11.25
C LEU A 11 7.21 -30.15 -12.56
N ASP A 12 6.50 -29.29 -13.29
CA ASP A 12 5.84 -29.61 -14.56
C ASP A 12 4.82 -30.75 -14.52
N ALA A 13 4.41 -31.20 -13.30
CA ALA A 13 3.46 -32.28 -13.13
C ALA A 13 2.27 -31.86 -12.24
N PHE A 14 2.44 -31.76 -10.92
CA PHE A 14 1.35 -31.45 -10.00
C PHE A 14 1.82 -30.77 -8.71
N THR A 15 0.86 -30.17 -8.02
CA THR A 15 1.00 -29.74 -6.63
C THR A 15 -0.17 -30.28 -5.83
N SER A 16 0.12 -30.92 -4.68
CA SER A 16 -0.86 -31.50 -3.77
C SER A 16 -0.51 -31.21 -2.32
N GLY A 17 -1.50 -31.25 -1.43
CA GLY A 17 -1.31 -31.05 0.01
C GLY A 17 -1.84 -29.71 0.53
N GLY A 18 -1.71 -29.48 1.84
CA GLY A 18 -2.39 -28.41 2.56
C GLY A 18 -1.50 -27.34 3.22
N ALA A 19 -0.18 -27.39 3.04
CA ALA A 19 0.73 -26.44 3.73
C ALA A 19 0.56 -24.99 3.27
N GLN A 20 -0.09 -24.76 2.14
CA GLN A 20 -0.31 -23.39 1.58
C GLN A 20 -1.60 -22.74 2.08
N GLN A 21 -2.23 -23.28 3.13
CA GLN A 21 -3.44 -22.68 3.69
C GLN A 21 -3.11 -21.37 4.39
N GLN A 22 -3.86 -20.33 4.06
CA GLN A 22 -3.78 -19.04 4.76
C GLN A 22 -4.51 -19.12 6.10
N GLY A 23 -3.98 -18.42 7.09
CA GLY A 23 -4.65 -18.24 8.37
C GLY A 23 -5.77 -17.18 8.31
N GLN A 24 -6.31 -16.85 9.46
CA GLN A 24 -7.35 -15.83 9.58
C GLN A 24 -6.72 -14.45 9.63
N ARG A 25 -7.37 -13.48 8.97
CA ARG A 25 -6.96 -12.07 8.97
C ARG A 25 -8.16 -11.22 9.31
N LEU A 26 -8.01 -10.39 10.32
CA LEU A 26 -8.98 -9.39 10.70
C LEU A 26 -8.29 -8.03 10.66
N TRP A 27 -8.88 -7.10 9.93
CA TRP A 27 -8.49 -5.69 10.04
C TRP A 27 -9.72 -4.83 10.31
N ARG A 28 -9.52 -3.79 11.08
CA ARG A 28 -10.52 -2.78 11.37
C ARG A 28 -9.91 -1.43 11.08
N THR A 29 -10.59 -0.63 10.28
CA THR A 29 -10.14 0.72 9.94
C THR A 29 -11.21 1.71 10.38
N LEU A 30 -10.75 2.76 11.05
CA LEU A 30 -11.53 3.97 11.31
C LEU A 30 -10.86 5.12 10.57
N GLN A 31 -11.64 5.85 9.78
CA GLN A 31 -11.17 6.99 9.02
C GLN A 31 -12.07 8.19 9.28
N ALA A 32 -11.46 9.35 9.46
CA ALA A 32 -12.12 10.64 9.54
C ALA A 32 -11.47 11.58 8.54
N GLU A 33 -12.31 12.23 7.74
CA GLU A 33 -11.89 13.21 6.74
C GLU A 33 -12.67 14.51 6.92
N ASN A 34 -11.98 15.62 6.71
CA ASN A 34 -12.61 16.92 6.68
C ASN A 34 -12.03 17.73 5.51
N GLU A 35 -12.90 18.40 4.80
CA GLU A 35 -12.53 19.30 3.71
C GLU A 35 -13.29 20.61 3.87
N PHE A 36 -12.59 21.71 3.72
CA PHE A 36 -13.13 23.05 3.77
C PHE A 36 -12.73 23.82 2.52
N GLN A 37 -13.73 24.42 1.85
CA GLN A 37 -13.53 25.19 0.63
C GLN A 37 -14.05 26.61 0.82
N PHE A 38 -13.30 27.59 0.31
CA PHE A 38 -13.76 28.96 0.26
C PHE A 38 -13.21 29.71 -0.95
N THR A 39 -13.93 30.72 -1.37
CA THR A 39 -13.54 31.56 -2.50
C THR A 39 -13.39 33.00 -2.02
N ALA A 40 -12.21 33.56 -2.28
CA ALA A 40 -11.91 34.96 -1.97
C ALA A 40 -11.31 35.64 -3.21
N ARG A 41 -12.08 36.54 -3.83
CA ARG A 41 -11.67 37.26 -5.07
C ARG A 41 -11.29 36.31 -6.21
N ARG A 42 -9.99 36.08 -6.41
CA ARG A 42 -9.42 35.26 -7.49
C ARG A 42 -8.87 33.92 -7.01
N HIS A 43 -8.98 33.65 -5.72
CA HIS A 43 -8.52 32.46 -5.06
C HIS A 43 -9.70 31.53 -4.78
N HIS A 44 -9.56 30.28 -5.15
CA HIS A 44 -10.43 29.22 -4.70
C HIS A 44 -9.58 28.23 -3.94
N MET A 45 -9.70 28.29 -2.62
CA MET A 45 -8.85 27.51 -1.71
C MET A 45 -9.59 26.31 -1.18
N THR A 46 -8.88 25.19 -1.13
CA THR A 46 -9.33 23.94 -0.49
C THR A 46 -8.30 23.54 0.55
N LEU A 47 -8.76 23.27 1.76
CA LEU A 47 -7.98 22.72 2.85
C LEU A 47 -8.58 21.39 3.26
N GLY A 48 -7.74 20.40 3.53
CA GLY A 48 -8.26 19.12 3.97
C GLY A 48 -7.33 18.42 4.94
N THR A 49 -7.93 17.57 5.75
CA THR A 49 -7.24 16.68 6.69
C THR A 49 -7.87 15.32 6.65
N SER A 50 -7.05 14.27 6.78
CA SER A 50 -7.51 12.89 6.91
C SER A 50 -6.69 12.19 7.98
N ILE A 51 -7.36 11.42 8.83
CA ILE A 51 -6.77 10.55 9.84
C ILE A 51 -7.36 9.16 9.63
N GLU A 52 -6.48 8.18 9.48
CA GLU A 52 -6.85 6.77 9.34
C GLU A 52 -6.12 5.95 10.40
N GLY A 53 -6.86 5.28 11.26
CA GLY A 53 -6.36 4.31 12.22
C GLY A 53 -6.78 2.90 11.82
N SER A 54 -5.81 2.02 11.56
CA SER A 54 -6.06 0.63 11.17
C SER A 54 -5.42 -0.34 12.15
N ASN A 55 -6.19 -1.32 12.63
CA ASN A 55 -5.72 -2.42 13.46
C ASN A 55 -5.73 -3.71 12.65
N TYR A 56 -4.61 -4.40 12.65
CA TYR A 56 -4.40 -5.67 11.97
C TYR A 56 -4.15 -6.75 13.01
N HIS A 57 -4.88 -7.84 12.92
CA HIS A 57 -4.75 -8.99 13.80
C HIS A 57 -5.00 -10.27 12.99
N GLY A 58 -4.19 -11.28 13.21
CA GLY A 58 -4.40 -12.54 12.53
C GLY A 58 -3.26 -13.53 12.72
N ASP A 59 -3.28 -14.55 11.88
CA ASP A 59 -2.21 -15.53 11.78
C ASP A 59 -1.89 -15.82 10.31
N GLU A 60 -0.61 -15.99 10.00
CA GLU A 60 -0.10 -16.34 8.68
C GLU A 60 0.54 -17.72 8.75
N ARG A 61 -0.22 -18.72 8.33
CA ARG A 61 0.15 -20.15 8.46
C ARG A 61 0.67 -20.77 7.18
N THR A 62 0.86 -19.97 6.14
CA THR A 62 1.37 -20.47 4.86
C THR A 62 2.71 -21.15 5.02
N ASN A 63 2.80 -22.40 4.61
CA ASN A 63 3.98 -23.27 4.60
C ASN A 63 4.52 -23.68 5.98
N PHE A 64 3.71 -23.61 7.05
CA PHE A 64 4.09 -24.18 8.36
C PHE A 64 4.16 -25.70 8.34
N GLY A 65 3.36 -26.38 7.50
CA GLY A 65 3.45 -27.83 7.26
C GLY A 65 4.66 -28.24 6.41
N GLY A 66 5.27 -27.28 5.71
CA GLY A 66 6.42 -27.50 4.83
C GLY A 66 6.04 -27.98 3.43
N THR A 67 6.90 -27.68 2.47
CA THR A 67 6.76 -28.05 1.06
C THR A 67 7.97 -28.83 0.59
N PHE A 68 7.77 -30.05 0.12
CA PHE A 68 8.75 -30.82 -0.63
C PHE A 68 8.63 -30.47 -2.12
N THR A 69 9.75 -30.15 -2.75
CA THR A 69 9.80 -29.95 -4.20
C THR A 69 10.65 -31.07 -4.84
N PHE A 70 10.09 -31.68 -5.88
CA PHE A 70 10.73 -32.71 -6.69
C PHE A 70 10.95 -32.18 -8.10
N ALA A 71 12.12 -32.44 -8.68
CA ALA A 71 12.49 -31.97 -10.01
C ALA A 71 11.69 -32.63 -11.14
N SER A 72 11.20 -33.87 -10.92
CA SER A 72 10.45 -34.66 -11.91
C SER A 72 9.56 -35.70 -11.23
N LEU A 73 8.68 -36.36 -12.01
CA LEU A 73 7.92 -37.51 -11.56
C LEU A 73 8.86 -38.66 -11.14
N ASP A 74 9.92 -38.92 -11.87
CA ASP A 74 10.87 -39.99 -11.53
C ASP A 74 11.53 -39.74 -10.16
N SER A 75 11.89 -38.51 -9.87
CA SER A 75 12.46 -38.13 -8.55
C SER A 75 11.41 -38.25 -7.42
N TYR A 76 10.15 -37.98 -7.73
CA TYR A 76 9.05 -38.17 -6.79
C TYR A 76 8.79 -39.67 -6.51
N GLU A 77 8.76 -40.51 -7.54
CA GLU A 77 8.62 -41.98 -7.40
C GLU A 77 9.80 -42.58 -6.63
N ALA A 78 11.00 -42.05 -6.85
CA ALA A 78 12.21 -42.46 -6.12
C ALA A 78 12.26 -41.93 -4.67
N GLY A 79 11.31 -41.06 -4.26
CA GLY A 79 11.30 -40.44 -2.93
C GLY A 79 12.48 -39.47 -2.67
N GLN A 80 13.05 -38.86 -3.72
CA GLN A 80 14.22 -38.00 -3.66
C GLN A 80 13.84 -36.53 -3.92
N PRO A 81 13.41 -35.77 -2.88
CA PRO A 81 13.09 -34.37 -3.04
C PRO A 81 14.37 -33.55 -3.29
N GLU A 82 14.26 -32.55 -4.14
CA GLU A 82 15.32 -31.58 -4.40
C GLU A 82 15.45 -30.57 -3.25
N THR A 83 14.29 -30.09 -2.74
CA THR A 83 14.26 -29.12 -1.63
C THR A 83 13.12 -29.42 -0.67
N PHE A 84 13.33 -29.05 0.59
CA PHE A 84 12.29 -28.93 1.59
C PHE A 84 12.34 -27.52 2.19
N VAL A 85 11.21 -26.81 2.14
CA VAL A 85 11.07 -25.46 2.69
C VAL A 85 9.94 -25.47 3.70
N GLN A 86 10.20 -24.98 4.90
CA GLN A 86 9.21 -24.87 5.98
C GLN A 86 9.34 -23.49 6.65
N ARG A 87 8.21 -22.89 6.98
CA ARG A 87 8.18 -21.72 7.85
C ARG A 87 8.10 -22.19 9.31
N LEU A 88 8.94 -21.60 10.14
CA LEU A 88 8.99 -21.84 11.59
C LEU A 88 8.71 -20.52 12.31
N GLY A 89 8.34 -20.59 13.61
CA GLY A 89 8.13 -19.43 14.46
C GLY A 89 6.66 -19.21 14.80
N ASP A 90 6.33 -18.01 15.30
CA ASP A 90 4.96 -17.63 15.67
C ASP A 90 4.22 -17.09 14.42
N PRO A 91 3.14 -17.75 13.98
CA PRO A 91 2.34 -17.27 12.86
C PRO A 91 1.48 -16.05 13.20
N SER A 92 1.27 -15.77 14.50
CA SER A 92 0.35 -14.74 14.95
C SER A 92 0.94 -13.36 14.77
N TYR A 93 0.10 -12.39 14.42
CA TYR A 93 0.52 -10.99 14.38
C TYR A 93 -0.59 -10.07 14.88
N ALA A 94 -0.15 -8.98 15.52
CA ALA A 94 -1.02 -7.85 15.87
C ALA A 94 -0.22 -6.56 15.77
N PHE A 95 -0.72 -5.59 15.00
CA PHE A 95 -0.13 -4.27 14.91
C PHE A 95 -1.17 -3.22 14.49
N SER A 96 -0.85 -1.95 14.74
CA SER A 96 -1.73 -0.83 14.39
C SER A 96 -0.96 0.18 13.54
N VAL A 97 -1.61 0.71 12.51
CA VAL A 97 -1.07 1.75 11.65
C VAL A 97 -1.91 3.00 11.81
N LEU A 98 -1.28 4.12 12.09
CA LEU A 98 -1.91 5.45 12.01
C LEU A 98 -1.33 6.17 10.80
N ARG A 99 -2.22 6.67 9.94
CA ARG A 99 -1.90 7.57 8.83
C ARG A 99 -2.55 8.90 9.05
N TYR A 100 -1.81 9.95 8.77
CA TYR A 100 -2.31 11.32 8.79
C TYR A 100 -1.93 12.00 7.48
N SER A 101 -2.85 12.80 6.97
CA SER A 101 -2.54 13.71 5.88
C SER A 101 -3.26 15.04 6.08
N SER A 102 -2.63 16.11 5.62
CA SER A 102 -3.24 17.43 5.48
C SER A 102 -2.79 18.06 4.19
N PHE A 103 -3.64 18.88 3.60
CA PHE A 103 -3.29 19.59 2.39
C PHE A 103 -3.92 20.98 2.32
N VAL A 104 -3.29 21.83 1.55
CA VAL A 104 -3.81 23.11 1.11
C VAL A 104 -3.65 23.19 -0.41
N GLN A 105 -4.68 23.63 -1.08
CA GLN A 105 -4.67 23.88 -2.52
C GLN A 105 -5.27 25.25 -2.79
N ASP A 106 -4.72 25.97 -3.76
CA ASP A 106 -5.25 27.24 -4.25
C ASP A 106 -5.32 27.23 -5.77
N ASP A 107 -6.52 27.42 -6.29
CA ASP A 107 -6.78 27.65 -7.70
C ASP A 107 -6.85 29.15 -7.93
N TYR A 108 -5.71 29.74 -8.23
CA TYR A 108 -5.55 31.19 -8.43
C TYR A 108 -5.85 31.61 -9.87
N ARG A 109 -6.92 32.36 -10.05
CA ARG A 109 -7.28 32.94 -11.34
C ARG A 109 -6.53 34.23 -11.61
N VAL A 110 -5.35 34.12 -12.23
CA VAL A 110 -4.52 35.28 -12.60
C VAL A 110 -5.28 36.25 -13.51
N ARG A 111 -5.96 35.67 -14.51
CA ARG A 111 -6.85 36.39 -15.46
C ARG A 111 -7.88 35.42 -16.05
N ARG A 112 -8.85 35.91 -16.83
CA ARG A 112 -9.91 35.05 -17.43
C ARG A 112 -9.36 33.88 -18.24
N SER A 113 -8.18 34.06 -18.84
CA SER A 113 -7.54 33.07 -19.73
C SER A 113 -6.42 32.25 -19.02
N LEU A 114 -6.07 32.54 -17.77
CA LEU A 114 -4.96 31.89 -17.09
C LEU A 114 -5.31 31.58 -15.63
N MET A 115 -5.20 30.34 -15.28
CA MET A 115 -5.33 29.84 -13.91
C MET A 115 -4.05 29.10 -13.52
N ILE A 116 -3.60 29.33 -12.29
CA ILE A 116 -2.46 28.64 -11.65
C ILE A 116 -3.02 27.83 -10.49
N ASN A 117 -2.63 26.57 -10.39
CA ASN A 117 -2.97 25.67 -9.29
C ASN A 117 -1.72 25.47 -8.43
N LEU A 118 -1.83 25.77 -7.17
CA LEU A 118 -0.77 25.58 -6.17
C LEU A 118 -1.27 24.61 -5.12
N GLY A 119 -0.45 23.62 -4.74
CA GLY A 119 -0.83 22.66 -3.72
C GLY A 119 0.37 22.24 -2.88
N LEU A 120 0.11 22.00 -1.61
CA LEU A 120 1.05 21.39 -0.69
C LEU A 120 0.32 20.36 0.15
N ARG A 121 0.83 19.14 0.17
CA ARG A 121 0.30 18.06 1.01
C ARG A 121 1.39 17.57 1.95
N HIS A 122 1.04 17.37 3.19
CA HIS A 122 1.86 16.73 4.21
C HIS A 122 1.25 15.40 4.59
N GLU A 123 2.10 14.36 4.71
CA GLU A 123 1.67 13.02 5.10
C GLU A 123 2.68 12.41 6.07
N PHE A 124 2.19 11.66 7.04
CA PHE A 124 3.01 10.77 7.83
C PHE A 124 2.29 9.45 8.15
N GLN A 125 3.08 8.45 8.49
CA GLN A 125 2.61 7.13 8.87
C GLN A 125 3.45 6.61 10.03
N THR A 126 2.82 5.92 10.99
CA THR A 126 3.55 5.20 12.04
C THR A 126 4.48 4.14 11.44
N TYR A 127 5.52 3.74 12.17
CA TYR A 127 6.61 2.83 11.77
C TYR A 127 7.68 3.43 10.86
N PHE A 128 7.57 4.71 10.51
CA PHE A 128 8.62 5.44 9.82
C PHE A 128 9.13 6.58 10.70
N SER A 129 10.44 6.77 10.69
CA SER A 129 11.09 7.89 11.36
C SER A 129 10.87 9.22 10.61
N ASP A 130 10.67 9.13 9.29
CA ASP A 130 10.38 10.30 8.47
C ASP A 130 8.92 10.74 8.65
N ARG A 131 8.77 11.92 9.25
CA ARG A 131 7.46 12.52 9.53
C ARG A 131 7.18 13.76 8.68
N VAL A 132 8.09 14.11 7.77
CA VAL A 132 8.03 15.35 6.98
C VAL A 132 7.95 15.02 5.49
N ASN A 133 6.94 14.26 5.10
CA ASN A 133 6.68 13.96 3.70
C ASN A 133 5.85 15.09 3.09
N LEU A 134 6.51 16.04 2.44
CA LEU A 134 5.88 17.16 1.77
C LEU A 134 5.78 16.91 0.27
N SER A 135 4.58 17.03 -0.26
CA SER A 135 4.24 16.82 -1.67
C SER A 135 3.75 18.13 -2.30
N PRO A 136 4.67 19.00 -2.76
CA PRO A 136 4.31 20.23 -3.48
C PRO A 136 3.78 19.89 -4.87
N ARG A 137 2.80 20.67 -5.34
CA ARG A 137 2.19 20.58 -6.66
C ARG A 137 2.03 21.95 -7.27
N LEU A 138 2.33 22.05 -8.55
CA LEU A 138 2.16 23.26 -9.35
C LEU A 138 1.49 22.89 -10.67
N GLY A 139 0.48 23.65 -11.05
CA GLY A 139 -0.20 23.49 -12.34
C GLY A 139 -0.53 24.85 -12.96
N ALA A 140 -0.70 24.85 -14.28
CA ALA A 140 -1.20 25.99 -15.02
C ALA A 140 -2.17 25.56 -16.11
N SER A 141 -3.22 26.35 -16.31
CA SER A 141 -4.20 26.18 -17.38
C SER A 141 -4.36 27.49 -18.12
N TRP A 142 -4.04 27.48 -19.42
CA TRP A 142 -4.05 28.68 -20.23
C TRP A 142 -4.88 28.48 -21.50
N THR A 143 -5.81 29.40 -21.71
CA THR A 143 -6.65 29.51 -22.96
C THR A 143 -6.22 30.74 -23.73
N PRO A 144 -5.36 30.62 -24.75
CA PRO A 144 -4.72 31.75 -25.41
C PRO A 144 -5.72 32.75 -26.07
N SER A 145 -6.81 32.22 -26.57
CA SER A 145 -7.82 33.02 -27.28
C SER A 145 -9.20 32.44 -27.09
N SER A 146 -10.18 33.29 -26.88
CA SER A 146 -11.61 32.92 -26.86
C SER A 146 -12.15 32.46 -28.23
N ARG A 147 -11.45 32.79 -29.30
CA ARG A 147 -11.82 32.40 -30.70
C ARG A 147 -11.40 30.97 -31.02
N VAL A 148 -10.33 30.48 -30.37
CA VAL A 148 -9.81 29.11 -30.53
C VAL A 148 -10.18 28.34 -29.28
N ARG A 149 -10.95 27.27 -29.43
CA ARG A 149 -11.38 26.40 -28.29
C ARG A 149 -10.25 25.50 -27.83
N THR A 150 -9.07 26.07 -27.61
CA THR A 150 -7.87 25.34 -27.16
C THR A 150 -7.45 25.79 -25.75
N THR A 151 -7.25 24.85 -24.89
CA THR A 151 -6.69 25.08 -23.57
C THR A 151 -5.43 24.21 -23.38
N LEU A 152 -4.32 24.87 -23.05
CA LEU A 152 -3.06 24.23 -22.71
C LEU A 152 -3.02 24.02 -21.20
N ARG A 153 -2.61 22.82 -20.76
CA ARG A 153 -2.43 22.48 -19.36
C ARG A 153 -1.08 21.85 -19.15
N ALA A 154 -0.41 22.26 -18.07
CA ALA A 154 0.83 21.66 -17.63
C ALA A 154 0.80 21.53 -16.09
N SER A 155 1.37 20.47 -15.55
CA SER A 155 1.51 20.29 -14.09
C SER A 155 2.76 19.52 -13.75
N MET A 156 3.28 19.79 -12.56
CA MET A 156 4.40 19.08 -11.95
C MET A 156 4.17 18.93 -10.45
N GLY A 157 4.79 17.94 -9.83
CA GLY A 157 4.69 17.76 -8.38
C GLY A 157 5.54 16.61 -7.87
N VAL A 158 5.66 16.55 -6.57
CA VAL A 158 6.27 15.44 -5.83
C VAL A 158 5.15 14.62 -5.22
N VAL A 159 5.27 13.28 -5.27
CA VAL A 159 4.32 12.35 -4.68
C VAL A 159 5.08 11.40 -3.76
N HIS A 160 4.62 11.30 -2.52
CA HIS A 160 5.06 10.28 -1.57
C HIS A 160 4.01 9.16 -1.56
N THR A 161 4.47 7.92 -1.59
CA THR A 161 3.58 6.76 -1.51
C THR A 161 3.75 6.10 -0.14
N PRO A 162 2.69 6.01 0.67
CA PRO A 162 2.78 5.35 1.96
C PRO A 162 3.08 3.86 1.78
N MET A 163 3.84 3.27 2.70
CA MET A 163 4.09 1.84 2.69
C MET A 163 2.82 1.08 3.02
N SER A 164 2.58 -0.02 2.31
CA SER A 164 1.44 -0.88 2.59
C SER A 164 1.65 -1.66 3.90
N ALA A 165 0.55 -1.91 4.63
CA ALA A 165 0.57 -2.75 5.82
C ALA A 165 1.08 -4.18 5.53
N GLY A 166 0.91 -4.67 4.28
CA GLY A 166 1.42 -5.98 3.87
C GLY A 166 2.95 -6.06 3.89
N VAL A 167 3.65 -5.01 3.45
CA VAL A 167 5.12 -4.97 3.52
C VAL A 167 5.59 -4.96 4.98
N TYR A 168 4.94 -4.16 5.84
CA TYR A 168 5.25 -4.16 7.27
C TYR A 168 5.01 -5.54 7.91
N LEU A 169 3.89 -6.20 7.59
CA LEU A 169 3.60 -7.56 8.03
C LEU A 169 4.69 -8.56 7.61
N GLN A 170 5.13 -8.50 6.36
CA GLN A 170 6.24 -9.36 5.89
C GLN A 170 7.52 -9.13 6.68
N THR A 171 7.84 -7.88 7.01
CA THR A 171 9.01 -7.57 7.86
C THR A 171 8.86 -8.20 9.24
N LEU A 172 7.68 -8.09 9.87
CA LEU A 172 7.41 -8.69 11.17
C LEU A 172 7.52 -10.23 11.17
N LEU A 173 7.09 -10.87 10.08
CA LEU A 173 7.06 -12.33 9.97
C LEU A 173 8.40 -12.94 9.54
N LEU A 174 9.30 -12.13 8.95
CA LEU A 174 10.55 -12.62 8.35
C LEU A 174 11.81 -12.01 9.02
N ASP A 175 11.67 -11.27 10.13
CA ASP A 175 12.78 -10.63 10.82
C ASP A 175 13.66 -11.60 11.63
N GLY A 176 13.29 -12.88 11.69
CA GLY A 176 14.03 -13.93 12.41
C GLY A 176 13.97 -13.82 13.94
N ARG A 177 13.09 -12.98 14.48
CA ARG A 177 12.94 -12.75 15.94
C ARG A 177 11.76 -13.48 16.56
N ARG A 178 10.94 -14.12 15.76
CA ARG A 178 9.74 -14.85 16.18
C ARG A 178 9.80 -16.32 15.86
#